data_ae3c7b667d162e778cd88f0a05881d24
#
_entry.id   ae3c7b667d162e778cd88f0a05881d24
#
_cell.length_a   1.000
_cell.length_b   1.000
_cell.length_c   1.000
_cell.angle_alpha   90.00
_cell.angle_beta   90.00
_cell.angle_gamma   90.00
#
_symmetry.space_group_name_H-M   'P 1'
#
loop_
_entity.id
_entity.type
_entity.pdbx_description
1 polymer ?
#
loop_
_entity_poly.entity_id
_entity_poly.type
_entity_poly.pdbx_seq_one_letter_code
_entity_poly.pdbx_strand_id
1 'polypeptide(L)'
;MQTTDFNNLELIDAWYEQDPAMRIRVTFPFFAATGNEHSAVVYFEIDPGHYLGTHTDSAEEIVLILAGTVEASLGEERGLLAAGQAALIPAMAPHGIRNIGDETARCVGFFAAAEVVSTFDHPMMPLGQQVVGTPPVAAPIH
;
A
#
# COMPACT_ATOMS: atom_id res chain seq x y z
N MET A 1 -2.60 -4.38 -25.52
CA MET A 1 -1.68 -4.09 -24.39
C MET A 1 -2.39 -3.19 -23.40
N GLN A 2 -2.37 -3.56 -22.12
CA GLN A 2 -2.92 -2.72 -21.06
C GLN A 2 -1.85 -1.79 -20.53
N THR A 3 -2.19 -0.55 -20.27
CA THR A 3 -1.27 0.47 -19.76
C THR A 3 -1.92 1.22 -18.61
N THR A 4 -1.11 1.85 -17.77
CA THR A 4 -1.58 2.76 -16.74
C THR A 4 -0.73 4.02 -16.73
N ASP A 5 -1.29 5.10 -16.22
CA ASP A 5 -0.57 6.36 -16.00
C ASP A 5 -0.67 6.71 -14.51
N PHE A 6 0.43 6.58 -13.79
CA PHE A 6 0.46 6.88 -12.35
C PHE A 6 0.21 8.36 -12.03
N ASN A 7 0.20 9.23 -13.03
CA ASN A 7 -0.14 10.64 -12.83
C ASN A 7 -1.63 10.93 -13.03
N ASN A 8 -2.43 9.93 -13.40
CA ASN A 8 -3.84 10.12 -13.74
C ASN A 8 -4.69 8.92 -13.28
N LEU A 9 -4.65 8.61 -12.00
CA LEU A 9 -5.41 7.53 -11.40
C LEU A 9 -6.51 8.07 -10.49
N GLU A 10 -7.67 7.41 -10.47
CA GLU A 10 -8.69 7.64 -9.47
C GLU A 10 -8.31 6.90 -8.20
N LEU A 11 -8.17 7.64 -7.08
CA LEU A 11 -7.72 7.10 -5.81
C LEU A 11 -8.86 7.04 -4.81
N ILE A 12 -8.82 6.06 -3.93
CA ILE A 12 -9.79 5.84 -2.85
C ILE A 12 -9.10 6.20 -1.55
N ASP A 13 -9.76 7.02 -0.71
CA ASP A 13 -9.30 7.29 0.64
C ASP A 13 -9.46 6.07 1.53
N ALA A 14 -8.44 5.81 2.36
CA ALA A 14 -8.50 4.81 3.41
C ALA A 14 -7.82 5.37 4.67
N TRP A 15 -8.41 5.10 5.85
CA TRP A 15 -7.94 5.69 7.10
C TRP A 15 -8.32 4.84 8.30
N TYR A 16 -7.69 5.11 9.45
CA TYR A 16 -8.14 4.60 10.75
C TYR A 16 -9.07 5.59 11.43
N GLU A 17 -10.15 5.10 12.01
CA GLU A 17 -11.11 5.94 12.71
C GLU A 17 -10.50 6.55 13.98
N GLN A 18 -9.71 5.77 14.72
CA GLN A 18 -9.12 6.21 15.97
C GLN A 18 -7.78 6.96 15.84
N ASP A 19 -7.20 6.99 14.64
CA ASP A 19 -5.97 7.74 14.37
C ASP A 19 -6.04 8.38 12.98
N PRO A 20 -6.49 9.65 12.89
CA PRO A 20 -6.63 10.31 11.60
C PRO A 20 -5.30 10.57 10.87
N ALA A 21 -4.16 10.43 11.53
CA ALA A 21 -2.86 10.50 10.87
C ALA A 21 -2.58 9.26 10.01
N MET A 22 -3.24 8.13 10.30
CA MET A 22 -3.22 6.96 9.41
C MET A 22 -4.24 7.19 8.30
N ARG A 23 -3.75 7.71 7.18
CA ARG A 23 -4.57 8.02 6.02
C ARG A 23 -3.75 7.91 4.74
N ILE A 24 -4.30 7.21 3.77
CA ILE A 24 -3.69 7.05 2.44
C ILE A 24 -4.75 7.24 1.37
N ARG A 25 -4.29 7.46 0.14
CA ARG A 25 -5.11 7.31 -1.07
C ARG A 25 -4.52 6.17 -1.88
N VAL A 26 -5.34 5.27 -2.39
CA VAL A 26 -4.88 4.00 -2.95
C VAL A 26 -5.74 3.54 -4.12
N THR A 27 -5.13 2.84 -5.06
CA THR A 27 -5.82 2.07 -6.09
C THR A 27 -4.94 0.92 -6.59
N PHE A 28 -5.56 -0.06 -7.24
CA PHE A 28 -4.87 -1.19 -7.88
C PHE A 28 -5.07 -1.10 -9.39
N PRO A 29 -4.13 -0.49 -10.14
CA PRO A 29 -4.27 -0.40 -11.60
C PRO A 29 -4.15 -1.75 -12.30
N PHE A 30 -3.45 -2.72 -11.70
CA PHE A 30 -3.31 -4.08 -12.22
C PHE A 30 -3.49 -5.10 -11.10
N PHE A 31 -4.39 -6.07 -11.30
CA PHE A 31 -4.62 -7.17 -10.36
C PHE A 31 -5.43 -8.27 -11.08
N ALA A 32 -5.95 -9.27 -10.38
CA ALA A 32 -6.67 -10.38 -11.00
C ALA A 32 -7.80 -9.94 -11.92
N ALA A 33 -8.59 -8.94 -11.52
CA ALA A 33 -9.73 -8.48 -12.34
C ALA A 33 -9.31 -7.79 -13.64
N THR A 34 -8.06 -7.30 -13.75
CA THR A 34 -7.52 -6.76 -15.00
C THR A 34 -6.89 -7.83 -15.88
N GLY A 35 -6.92 -9.09 -15.46
CA GLY A 35 -6.39 -10.23 -16.21
C GLY A 35 -4.99 -10.65 -15.79
N ASN A 36 -4.40 -10.05 -14.77
CA ASN A 36 -3.12 -10.49 -14.22
C ASN A 36 -3.24 -11.89 -13.65
N GLU A 37 -2.26 -12.75 -13.94
CA GLU A 37 -2.23 -14.12 -13.43
C GLU A 37 -1.27 -14.29 -12.24
N HIS A 38 -0.16 -13.55 -12.21
CA HIS A 38 0.94 -13.77 -11.26
C HIS A 38 1.44 -12.49 -10.60
N SER A 39 0.76 -11.36 -10.81
CA SER A 39 1.20 -10.09 -10.26
C SER A 39 0.03 -9.16 -9.99
N ALA A 40 0.25 -8.22 -9.10
CA ALA A 40 -0.63 -7.08 -8.89
C ALA A 40 0.22 -5.83 -8.66
N VAL A 41 -0.30 -4.69 -9.03
CA VAL A 41 0.34 -3.39 -8.78
C VAL A 41 -0.61 -2.54 -7.96
N VAL A 42 -0.10 -2.00 -6.85
CA VAL A 42 -0.79 -1.01 -6.04
C VAL A 42 -0.09 0.34 -6.21
N TYR A 43 -0.87 1.40 -6.33
CA TYR A 43 -0.38 2.77 -6.26
C TYR A 43 -1.01 3.45 -5.05
N PHE A 44 -0.21 4.14 -4.26
CA PHE A 44 -0.74 4.87 -3.11
C PHE A 44 0.04 6.14 -2.83
N GLU A 45 -0.64 7.08 -2.19
CA GLU A 45 -0.10 8.37 -1.80
C GLU A 45 -0.29 8.58 -0.30
N ILE A 46 0.71 9.17 0.31
CA ILE A 46 0.72 9.51 1.73
C ILE A 46 1.08 10.99 1.87
N ASP A 47 0.18 11.81 2.37
CA ASP A 47 0.44 13.24 2.57
C ASP A 47 1.38 13.48 3.75
N PRO A 48 2.04 14.65 3.82
CA PRO A 48 2.89 15.00 4.96
C PRO A 48 2.13 14.85 6.29
N GLY A 49 2.79 14.27 7.28
CA GLY A 49 2.20 14.02 8.60
C GLY A 49 1.34 12.76 8.68
N HIS A 50 1.12 12.07 7.57
CA HIS A 50 0.35 10.82 7.53
C HIS A 50 1.26 9.61 7.40
N TYR A 51 0.66 8.42 7.59
CA TYR A 51 1.37 7.15 7.48
C TYR A 51 0.44 6.03 7.03
N LEU A 52 1.03 5.00 6.45
CA LEU A 52 0.40 3.72 6.19
C LEU A 52 0.72 2.80 7.37
N GLY A 53 -0.29 2.38 8.09
CA GLY A 53 -0.16 1.60 9.32
C GLY A 53 0.47 0.25 9.10
N THR A 54 1.03 -0.30 10.17
CA THR A 54 1.62 -1.64 10.15
C THR A 54 0.59 -2.67 9.71
N HIS A 55 0.98 -3.48 8.74
CA HIS A 55 0.13 -4.53 8.16
C HIS A 55 0.99 -5.65 7.59
N THR A 56 0.34 -6.76 7.29
CA THR A 56 0.94 -7.87 6.56
C THR A 56 0.22 -8.01 5.24
N ASP A 57 0.95 -8.44 4.20
CA ASP A 57 0.40 -8.80 2.90
C ASP A 57 0.65 -10.28 2.64
N SER A 58 -0.30 -10.95 2.01
CA SER A 58 -0.21 -12.38 1.71
C SER A 58 0.83 -12.72 0.64
N ALA A 59 1.36 -11.72 -0.07
CA ALA A 59 2.35 -11.90 -1.13
C ALA A 59 3.57 -11.03 -0.90
N GLU A 60 4.72 -11.46 -1.44
CA GLU A 60 5.93 -10.64 -1.51
C GLU A 60 5.68 -9.37 -2.30
N GLU A 61 6.27 -8.27 -1.83
CA GLU A 61 6.10 -6.95 -2.45
C GLU A 61 7.44 -6.26 -2.66
N ILE A 62 7.58 -5.56 -3.79
CA ILE A 62 8.62 -4.56 -3.95
C ILE A 62 7.95 -3.20 -3.98
N VAL A 63 8.31 -2.32 -3.04
CA VAL A 63 7.81 -0.95 -2.96
C VAL A 63 8.83 0.00 -3.55
N LEU A 64 8.41 0.78 -4.54
CA LEU A 64 9.21 1.83 -5.19
C LEU A 64 8.66 3.19 -4.81
N ILE A 65 9.52 4.10 -4.37
CA ILE A 65 9.16 5.48 -4.10
C ILE A 65 9.32 6.30 -5.38
N LEU A 66 8.24 6.92 -5.85
CA LEU A 66 8.26 7.79 -7.02
C LEU A 66 8.53 9.24 -6.67
N ALA A 67 8.06 9.70 -5.52
CA ALA A 67 8.22 11.08 -5.04
C ALA A 67 8.16 11.11 -3.53
N GLY A 68 8.83 12.08 -2.93
CA GLY A 68 8.84 12.28 -1.48
C GLY A 68 9.91 11.49 -0.76
N THR A 69 9.89 11.58 0.56
CA THR A 69 10.81 10.88 1.46
C THR A 69 10.01 10.23 2.57
N VAL A 70 10.25 8.94 2.77
CA VAL A 70 9.52 8.14 3.75
C VAL A 70 10.46 7.40 4.68
N GLU A 71 9.95 7.06 5.86
CA GLU A 71 10.54 6.05 6.72
C GLU A 71 9.75 4.76 6.54
N ALA A 72 10.40 3.73 6.06
CA ALA A 72 9.83 2.40 5.95
C ALA A 72 10.20 1.58 7.18
N SER A 73 9.24 0.81 7.68
CA SER A 73 9.48 -0.15 8.76
C SER A 73 9.21 -1.57 8.28
N LEU A 74 10.08 -2.50 8.68
CA LEU A 74 9.94 -3.93 8.41
C LEU A 74 10.32 -4.67 9.69
N GLY A 75 9.31 -5.17 10.41
CA GLY A 75 9.53 -5.66 11.77
C GLY A 75 10.10 -4.54 12.63
N GLU A 76 11.26 -4.76 13.21
CA GLU A 76 11.97 -3.76 14.03
C GLU A 76 12.94 -2.90 13.22
N GLU A 77 13.20 -3.24 11.95
CA GLU A 77 14.05 -2.44 11.09
C GLU A 77 13.35 -1.16 10.66
N ARG A 78 14.14 -0.10 10.51
CA ARG A 78 13.70 1.18 9.98
C ARG A 78 14.68 1.63 8.91
N GLY A 79 14.16 2.16 7.82
CA GLY A 79 14.99 2.67 6.74
C GLY A 79 14.37 3.89 6.09
N LEU A 80 15.20 4.80 5.61
CA LEU A 80 14.77 5.97 4.87
C LEU A 80 14.81 5.67 3.38
N LEU A 81 13.74 5.99 2.69
CA LEU A 81 13.64 5.85 1.24
C LEU A 81 13.20 7.16 0.62
N ALA A 82 13.85 7.53 -0.47
CA ALA A 82 13.52 8.69 -1.27
C ALA A 82 13.18 8.27 -2.71
N ALA A 83 12.77 9.23 -3.53
CA ALA A 83 12.40 8.98 -4.92
C ALA A 83 13.47 8.17 -5.65
N GLY A 84 13.05 7.13 -6.36
CA GLY A 84 13.92 6.21 -7.10
C GLY A 84 14.47 5.05 -6.28
N GLN A 85 14.20 5.00 -4.98
CA GLN A 85 14.63 3.89 -4.11
C GLN A 85 13.50 2.91 -3.86
N ALA A 86 13.86 1.65 -3.61
CA ALA A 86 12.90 0.57 -3.43
C ALA A 86 13.28 -0.32 -2.25
N ALA A 87 12.28 -1.01 -1.71
CA ALA A 87 12.45 -1.99 -0.63
C ALA A 87 11.75 -3.29 -0.97
N LEU A 88 12.34 -4.40 -0.53
CA LEU A 88 11.74 -5.72 -0.61
C LEU A 88 11.04 -6.04 0.70
N ILE A 89 9.77 -6.39 0.61
CA ILE A 89 8.92 -6.78 1.74
C ILE A 89 8.54 -8.26 1.56
N PRO A 90 9.06 -9.16 2.40
CA PRO A 90 8.66 -10.57 2.33
C PRO A 90 7.16 -10.75 2.63
N ALA A 91 6.57 -11.80 2.07
CA ALA A 91 5.19 -12.16 2.37
C ALA A 91 5.00 -12.32 3.90
N MET A 92 3.90 -11.80 4.42
CA MET A 92 3.51 -11.86 5.83
C MET A 92 4.44 -11.15 6.83
N ALA A 93 5.43 -10.40 6.35
CA ALA A 93 6.27 -9.59 7.22
C ALA A 93 5.55 -8.27 7.59
N PRO A 94 5.41 -7.95 8.90
CA PRO A 94 4.78 -6.69 9.32
C PRO A 94 5.59 -5.49 8.84
N HIS A 95 4.92 -4.54 8.18
CA HIS A 95 5.58 -3.37 7.63
C HIS A 95 4.65 -2.17 7.58
N GLY A 96 5.24 -0.99 7.47
CA GLY A 96 4.52 0.27 7.37
C GLY A 96 5.39 1.34 6.73
N ILE A 97 4.78 2.47 6.38
CA ILE A 97 5.46 3.58 5.72
C ILE A 97 4.93 4.89 6.30
N ARG A 98 5.84 5.77 6.71
CA ARG A 98 5.50 7.11 7.22
C ARG A 98 6.10 8.17 6.31
N ASN A 99 5.30 9.16 5.92
CA ASN A 99 5.82 10.32 5.21
C ASN A 99 6.54 11.22 6.22
N ILE A 100 7.84 11.39 6.04
CA ILE A 100 8.70 12.24 6.88
C ILE A 100 9.15 13.51 6.16
N GLY A 101 8.68 13.72 4.93
CA GLY A 101 8.99 14.91 4.13
C GLY A 101 7.89 15.97 4.20
N ASP A 102 8.00 16.93 3.32
CA ASP A 102 7.09 18.07 3.21
C ASP A 102 6.25 18.07 1.92
N GLU A 103 6.37 17.03 1.10
CA GLU A 103 5.55 16.81 -0.07
C GLU A 103 4.83 15.46 0.02
N THR A 104 3.78 15.27 -0.79
CA THR A 104 3.08 13.99 -0.88
C THR A 104 4.05 12.90 -1.32
N ALA A 105 4.14 11.83 -0.55
CA ALA A 105 4.89 10.64 -0.95
C ALA A 105 4.04 9.83 -1.93
N ARG A 106 4.64 9.46 -3.08
CA ARG A 106 4.00 8.66 -4.11
C ARG A 106 4.73 7.33 -4.21
N CYS A 107 3.98 6.24 -4.09
CA CYS A 107 4.55 4.91 -3.96
C CYS A 107 3.86 3.92 -4.90
N VAL A 108 4.64 2.97 -5.42
CA VAL A 108 4.12 1.85 -6.21
C VAL A 108 4.59 0.56 -5.56
N GLY A 109 3.65 -0.35 -5.30
CA GLY A 109 3.94 -1.70 -4.84
C GLY A 109 3.72 -2.72 -5.95
N PHE A 110 4.68 -3.62 -6.11
CA PHE A 110 4.61 -4.72 -7.08
C PHE A 110 4.51 -6.03 -6.29
N PHE A 111 3.36 -6.70 -6.37
CA PHE A 111 3.11 -7.96 -5.67
C PHE A 111 3.34 -9.16 -6.59
N ALA A 112 3.86 -10.24 -6.01
CA ALA A 112 4.10 -11.51 -6.70
C ALA A 112 2.85 -12.42 -6.69
N ALA A 113 1.66 -11.85 -6.72
CA ALA A 113 0.39 -12.56 -6.82
C ALA A 113 -0.67 -11.61 -7.38
N ALA A 114 -1.63 -12.15 -8.12
CA ALA A 114 -2.69 -11.34 -8.72
C ALA A 114 -3.76 -10.89 -7.71
N GLU A 115 -3.89 -11.63 -6.61
CA GLU A 115 -4.76 -11.29 -5.48
C GLU A 115 -3.93 -11.25 -4.21
N VAL A 116 -4.12 -10.20 -3.42
CA VAL A 116 -3.38 -9.97 -2.18
C VAL A 116 -4.37 -9.71 -1.05
N VAL A 117 -4.14 -10.34 0.09
CA VAL A 117 -4.90 -10.09 1.31
C VAL A 117 -4.00 -9.34 2.28
N SER A 118 -4.45 -8.16 2.69
CA SER A 118 -3.73 -7.30 3.64
C SER A 118 -4.45 -7.31 4.98
N THR A 119 -3.71 -7.48 6.06
CA THR A 119 -4.24 -7.49 7.43
C THR A 119 -3.61 -6.34 8.21
N PHE A 120 -4.46 -5.43 8.70
CA PHE A 120 -4.07 -4.24 9.45
C PHE A 120 -4.31 -4.43 10.94
N ASP A 121 -3.71 -3.58 11.78
CA ASP A 121 -3.88 -3.63 13.24
C ASP A 121 -5.26 -3.13 13.70
N HIS A 122 -5.92 -2.31 12.87
CA HIS A 122 -7.23 -1.74 13.14
C HIS A 122 -8.11 -1.80 11.88
N PRO A 123 -9.44 -1.69 12.03
CA PRO A 123 -10.32 -1.63 10.87
C PRO A 123 -9.97 -0.48 9.93
N MET A 124 -9.82 -0.79 8.65
CA MET A 124 -9.56 0.19 7.60
C MET A 124 -10.89 0.78 7.10
N MET A 125 -11.05 2.08 7.29
CA MET A 125 -12.24 2.79 6.81
C MET A 125 -12.08 3.17 5.33
N PRO A 126 -13.16 3.31 4.57
CA PRO A 126 -14.57 3.24 5.00
C PRO A 126 -15.15 1.82 5.12
N LEU A 127 -14.41 0.77 4.72
CA LEU A 127 -14.92 -0.61 4.75
C LEU A 127 -15.18 -1.11 6.17
N GLY A 128 -14.44 -0.63 7.17
CA GLY A 128 -14.54 -1.07 8.55
C GLY A 128 -13.98 -2.48 8.79
N GLN A 129 -12.97 -2.89 8.02
CA GLN A 129 -12.41 -4.23 8.04
C GLN A 129 -10.91 -4.18 8.28
N GLN A 130 -10.40 -5.08 9.16
CA GLN A 130 -8.95 -5.25 9.36
C GLN A 130 -8.32 -6.08 8.24
N VAL A 131 -9.07 -6.99 7.64
CA VAL A 131 -8.62 -7.86 6.57
C VAL A 131 -9.29 -7.43 5.28
N VAL A 132 -8.49 -6.98 4.33
CA VAL A 132 -8.98 -6.48 3.03
C VAL A 132 -8.27 -7.20 1.89
N GLY A 133 -9.01 -7.48 0.82
CA GLY A 133 -8.48 -8.06 -0.40
C GLY A 133 -8.27 -7.02 -1.50
N THR A 134 -7.68 -7.44 -2.60
CA THR A 134 -7.50 -6.62 -3.80
C THR A 134 -8.72 -6.73 -4.73
N PRO A 135 -9.27 -5.62 -5.25
CA PRO A 135 -9.08 -4.22 -4.85
C PRO A 135 -9.59 -3.99 -3.42
N PRO A 136 -9.70 -2.76 -2.89
CA PRO A 136 -10.09 -2.49 -1.50
C PRO A 136 -11.54 -2.89 -1.21
N VAL A 137 -11.80 -4.19 -1.17
CA VAL A 137 -13.06 -4.83 -0.77
C VAL A 137 -12.76 -5.81 0.35
N ALA A 138 -13.79 -6.16 1.15
CA ALA A 138 -13.60 -7.14 2.22
C ALA A 138 -13.09 -8.46 1.66
N ALA A 139 -12.05 -9.04 2.31
CA ALA A 139 -11.57 -10.36 1.95
C ALA A 139 -12.64 -11.42 2.24
N PRO A 140 -12.67 -12.53 1.47
CA PRO A 140 -13.60 -13.62 1.76
C PRO A 140 -13.36 -14.19 3.16
N ILE A 141 -14.43 -14.56 3.84
CA ILE A 141 -14.38 -15.27 5.12
C ILE A 141 -14.27 -16.77 4.80
N HIS A 142 -13.24 -17.38 5.34
CA HIS A 142 -12.99 -18.80 5.16
C HIS A 142 -13.29 -19.59 6.42
#